data_341ded94c79b6224d72f4207e79206f0
#
_entry.id   341ded94c79b6224d72f4207e79206f0
#
_cell.length_a   1.000
_cell.length_b   1.000
_cell.length_c   1.000
_cell.angle_alpha   90.00
_cell.angle_beta   90.00
_cell.angle_gamma   90.00
#
_symmetry.space_group_name_H-M   'P 1'
#
loop_
_entity.id
_entity.type
_entity.pdbx_description
1 polymer ?
#
loop_
_entity_poly.entity_id
_entity_poly.type
_entity_poly.pdbx_seq_one_letter_code
_entity_poly.pdbx_strand_id
1 'polypeptide(L)'
;ETVVLGKALSLLKKHIDLKKSYFWVVYPKNKNTQILHLQVAGIWDPYQLNDFPNDSSKTNFSKLLEELNLKDNYFSVRGELVYVNNQKEELVIKIHSSSKPKNLKNKNFKLVIKGELSIELINSFVSLDLIRDGNSLKLINYEVIKKNYLTKTKMKS
;
A
#
# COMPACT_ATOMS: atom_id res chain seq x y z
N GLU A 1 -5.96 -8.57 -10.08
CA GLU A 1 -7.13 -9.03 -9.32
C GLU A 1 -7.34 -8.12 -8.12
N THR A 2 -8.60 -7.72 -7.86
CA THR A 2 -8.97 -6.87 -6.72
C THR A 2 -9.98 -7.61 -5.86
N VAL A 3 -9.76 -7.62 -4.55
CA VAL A 3 -10.62 -8.31 -3.58
C VAL A 3 -11.21 -7.29 -2.61
N VAL A 4 -12.52 -7.37 -2.41
CA VAL A 4 -13.25 -6.53 -1.46
C VAL A 4 -13.76 -7.40 -0.33
N LEU A 5 -13.39 -7.09 0.91
CA LEU A 5 -13.70 -7.91 2.08
C LEU A 5 -14.38 -7.11 3.19
N GLY A 6 -15.19 -7.81 3.99
CA GLY A 6 -15.72 -7.34 5.27
C GLY A 6 -16.49 -6.04 5.19
N LYS A 7 -16.08 -5.03 5.97
CA LYS A 7 -16.75 -3.73 6.06
C LYS A 7 -16.79 -2.96 4.74
N ALA A 8 -15.75 -3.06 3.92
CA ALA A 8 -15.71 -2.42 2.60
C ALA A 8 -16.77 -2.99 1.66
N LEU A 9 -17.03 -4.30 1.70
CA LEU A 9 -18.07 -4.93 0.90
C LEU A 9 -19.48 -4.45 1.34
N SER A 10 -19.69 -4.26 2.63
CA SER A 10 -20.96 -3.73 3.16
C SER A 10 -21.20 -2.28 2.72
N LEU A 11 -20.16 -1.45 2.73
CA LEU A 11 -20.21 -0.06 2.24
C LEU A 11 -20.57 -0.02 0.74
N LEU A 12 -19.91 -0.85 -0.07
CA LEU A 12 -20.17 -0.97 -1.50
C LEU A 12 -21.63 -1.28 -1.81
N LYS A 13 -22.20 -2.24 -1.08
CA LYS A 13 -23.58 -2.69 -1.32
C LYS A 13 -24.63 -1.68 -0.88
N LYS A 14 -24.36 -0.88 0.14
CA LYS A 14 -25.38 -0.06 0.79
C LYS A 14 -25.29 1.43 0.44
N HIS A 15 -24.10 1.94 0.16
CA HIS A 15 -23.88 3.39 0.15
C HIS A 15 -23.18 3.93 -1.10
N ILE A 16 -22.83 3.05 -2.05
CA ILE A 16 -22.00 3.45 -3.19
C ILE A 16 -22.71 3.25 -4.51
N ASP A 17 -22.77 4.35 -5.27
CA ASP A 17 -23.17 4.32 -6.65
C ASP A 17 -21.98 3.98 -7.55
N LEU A 18 -21.93 2.74 -8.04
CA LEU A 18 -20.82 2.25 -8.89
C LEU A 18 -20.67 3.02 -10.21
N LYS A 19 -21.61 3.92 -10.55
CA LYS A 19 -21.50 4.79 -11.72
C LYS A 19 -20.69 6.05 -11.46
N LYS A 20 -20.36 6.32 -10.20
CA LYS A 20 -19.55 7.47 -9.78
C LYS A 20 -18.10 7.07 -9.51
N SER A 21 -17.20 8.05 -9.64
CA SER A 21 -15.79 7.88 -9.29
C SER A 21 -15.58 8.14 -7.79
N TYR A 22 -14.75 7.33 -7.15
CA TYR A 22 -14.40 7.44 -5.75
C TYR A 22 -12.91 7.23 -5.53
N PHE A 23 -12.37 7.76 -4.45
CA PHE A 23 -11.04 7.41 -3.98
C PHE A 23 -11.08 6.10 -3.20
N TRP A 24 -10.38 5.11 -3.69
CA TRP A 24 -10.31 3.79 -3.08
C TRP A 24 -9.09 3.66 -2.20
N VAL A 25 -9.27 3.27 -0.96
CA VAL A 25 -8.17 2.87 -0.09
C VAL A 25 -7.88 1.40 -0.35
N VAL A 26 -6.72 1.11 -0.92
CA VAL A 26 -6.32 -0.24 -1.31
C VAL A 26 -4.96 -0.61 -0.71
N TYR A 27 -4.81 -1.86 -0.32
CA TYR A 27 -3.54 -2.41 0.12
C TYR A 27 -3.04 -3.44 -0.88
N PRO A 28 -1.80 -3.30 -1.39
CA PRO A 28 -1.19 -4.29 -2.24
C PRO A 28 -0.78 -5.51 -1.42
N LYS A 29 -1.02 -6.70 -1.95
CA LYS A 29 -0.62 -7.98 -1.38
C LYS A 29 -0.14 -8.92 -2.47
N ASN A 30 0.76 -9.83 -2.12
CA ASN A 30 1.10 -10.96 -2.99
C ASN A 30 0.37 -12.22 -2.51
N LYS A 31 -0.27 -12.89 -3.46
CA LYS A 31 -0.84 -14.22 -3.27
C LYS A 31 0.15 -15.22 -3.84
N ASN A 32 0.58 -16.21 -3.02
CA ASN A 32 1.52 -17.25 -3.46
C ASN A 32 2.79 -16.71 -4.13
N THR A 33 3.47 -15.78 -3.47
CA THR A 33 4.80 -15.24 -3.78
C THR A 33 4.96 -14.33 -5.00
N GLN A 34 4.10 -14.35 -6.02
CA GLN A 34 4.37 -13.55 -7.23
C GLN A 34 3.18 -12.77 -7.80
N ILE A 35 1.94 -13.15 -7.53
CA ILE A 35 0.78 -12.49 -8.12
C ILE A 35 0.33 -11.34 -7.23
N LEU A 36 0.44 -10.12 -7.73
CA LEU A 36 -0.09 -8.94 -7.07
C LEU A 36 -1.62 -8.96 -7.09
N HIS A 37 -2.23 -8.80 -5.94
CA HIS A 37 -3.64 -8.46 -5.82
C HIS A 37 -3.83 -7.25 -4.93
N LEU A 38 -4.91 -6.53 -5.14
CA LEU A 38 -5.28 -5.37 -4.35
C LEU A 38 -6.44 -5.74 -3.41
N GLN A 39 -6.29 -5.40 -2.15
CA GLN A 39 -7.36 -5.55 -1.17
C GLN A 39 -7.97 -4.19 -0.91
N VAL A 40 -9.24 -4.01 -1.23
CA VAL A 40 -9.98 -2.80 -0.90
C VAL A 40 -10.29 -2.78 0.59
N ALA A 41 -9.81 -1.76 1.27
CA ALA A 41 -10.02 -1.54 2.70
C ALA A 41 -11.16 -0.55 2.98
N GLY A 42 -11.38 0.39 2.08
CA GLY A 42 -12.41 1.41 2.25
C GLY A 42 -12.46 2.39 1.08
N ILE A 43 -13.25 3.42 1.29
CA ILE A 43 -13.38 4.57 0.41
C ILE A 43 -13.04 5.80 1.23
N TRP A 44 -12.31 6.71 0.62
CA TRP A 44 -12.04 8.01 1.17
C TRP A 44 -12.86 9.05 0.41
N ASP A 45 -13.74 9.73 1.15
CA ASP A 45 -14.55 10.82 0.61
C ASP A 45 -14.15 12.12 1.32
N PRO A 46 -13.29 12.94 0.71
CA PRO A 46 -12.80 14.16 1.32
C PRO A 46 -13.90 15.22 1.50
N TYR A 47 -14.97 15.15 0.70
CA TYR A 47 -16.06 16.12 0.78
C TYR A 47 -16.96 15.89 1.99
N GLN A 48 -17.20 14.63 2.37
CA GLN A 48 -17.99 14.32 3.55
C GLN A 48 -17.21 14.50 4.87
N LEU A 49 -15.88 14.32 4.82
CA LEU A 49 -15.04 14.36 6.02
C LEU A 49 -14.51 15.75 6.36
N ASN A 50 -14.48 16.71 5.42
CA ASN A 50 -13.81 18.00 5.59
C ASN A 50 -14.72 19.21 5.39
N ASP A 51 -16.05 19.06 5.42
CA ASP A 51 -17.02 20.16 5.22
C ASP A 51 -16.77 21.02 3.96
N PHE A 52 -16.18 20.43 2.91
CA PHE A 52 -16.07 21.10 1.63
C PHE A 52 -17.47 21.33 1.05
N PRO A 53 -17.80 22.52 0.54
CA PRO A 53 -19.11 22.79 -0.03
C PRO A 53 -19.40 21.79 -1.14
N ASN A 54 -20.57 21.14 -1.04
CA ASN A 54 -21.10 20.20 -2.03
C ASN A 54 -21.46 20.93 -3.34
N ASP A 55 -20.47 21.42 -4.05
CA ASP A 55 -20.68 21.90 -5.40
C ASP A 55 -20.51 20.72 -6.36
N SER A 56 -21.64 20.28 -6.90
CA SER A 56 -21.85 19.02 -7.61
C SER A 56 -21.26 18.98 -9.01
N SER A 57 -20.20 19.73 -9.31
CA SER A 57 -19.58 19.71 -10.62
C SER A 57 -18.39 18.75 -10.69
N LYS A 58 -18.36 17.96 -11.74
CA LYS A 58 -17.26 17.04 -12.11
C LYS A 58 -15.86 17.70 -12.13
N THR A 59 -15.83 19.02 -12.11
CA THR A 59 -14.62 19.85 -12.09
C THR A 59 -13.83 19.73 -10.79
N ASN A 60 -14.47 19.31 -9.70
CA ASN A 60 -13.83 19.26 -8.39
C ASN A 60 -12.96 18.01 -8.17
N PHE A 61 -13.32 16.86 -8.78
CA PHE A 61 -12.53 15.63 -8.62
C PHE A 61 -11.17 15.72 -9.29
N SER A 62 -11.09 16.28 -10.50
CA SER A 62 -9.82 16.48 -11.21
C SER A 62 -8.92 17.49 -10.52
N LYS A 63 -9.48 18.59 -10.02
CA LYS A 63 -8.73 19.57 -9.21
C LYS A 63 -8.21 18.97 -7.92
N LEU A 64 -9.01 18.15 -7.25
CA LEU A 64 -8.60 17.48 -6.03
C LEU A 64 -7.47 16.48 -6.26
N LEU A 65 -7.47 15.75 -7.37
CA LEU A 65 -6.35 14.89 -7.78
C LEU A 65 -5.05 15.68 -7.95
N GLU A 66 -5.13 16.85 -8.59
CA GLU A 66 -3.98 17.74 -8.80
C GLU A 66 -3.48 18.32 -7.47
N GLU A 67 -4.37 18.87 -6.65
CA GLU A 67 -4.03 19.46 -5.33
C GLU A 67 -3.39 18.44 -4.38
N LEU A 68 -3.88 17.21 -4.39
CA LEU A 68 -3.35 16.13 -3.55
C LEU A 68 -2.16 15.41 -4.21
N ASN A 69 -1.78 15.80 -5.44
CA ASN A 69 -0.74 15.14 -6.23
C ASN A 69 -0.90 13.61 -6.30
N LEU A 70 -2.16 13.16 -6.37
CA LEU A 70 -2.48 11.75 -6.47
C LEU A 70 -2.31 11.28 -7.91
N LYS A 71 -1.54 10.21 -8.08
CA LYS A 71 -1.33 9.55 -9.37
C LYS A 71 -1.96 8.17 -9.35
N ASP A 72 -2.64 7.84 -10.44
CA ASP A 72 -3.15 6.48 -10.63
C ASP A 72 -2.01 5.46 -10.56
N ASN A 73 -2.32 4.29 -10.01
CA ASN A 73 -1.39 3.18 -9.84
C ASN A 73 -0.17 3.45 -8.93
N TYR A 74 -0.14 4.59 -8.24
CA TYR A 74 0.91 4.91 -7.28
C TYR A 74 0.64 4.28 -5.91
N PHE A 75 1.71 3.76 -5.29
CA PHE A 75 1.68 3.21 -3.94
C PHE A 75 2.88 3.72 -3.15
N SER A 76 2.64 4.14 -1.92
CA SER A 76 3.68 4.40 -0.93
C SER A 76 3.68 3.28 0.09
N VAL A 77 4.81 2.59 0.22
CA VAL A 77 4.93 1.42 1.10
C VAL A 77 6.12 1.58 2.03
N ARG A 78 5.91 1.31 3.31
CA ARG A 78 6.95 1.37 4.34
C ARG A 78 7.12 0.01 5.00
N GLY A 79 8.36 -0.40 5.21
CA GLY A 79 8.66 -1.68 5.85
C GLY A 79 10.15 -1.98 5.94
N GLU A 80 10.46 -3.17 6.43
CA GLU A 80 11.81 -3.71 6.54
C GLU A 80 12.22 -4.36 5.22
N LEU A 81 13.31 -3.93 4.61
CA LEU A 81 13.89 -4.57 3.44
C LEU A 81 14.56 -5.88 3.87
N VAL A 82 14.02 -7.01 3.44
CA VAL A 82 14.47 -8.33 3.90
C VAL A 82 15.20 -9.14 2.82
N TYR A 83 15.11 -8.73 1.57
CA TYR A 83 15.74 -9.41 0.46
C TYR A 83 15.98 -8.47 -0.71
N VAL A 84 17.11 -8.63 -1.38
CA VAL A 84 17.52 -7.93 -2.60
C VAL A 84 18.16 -8.93 -3.56
N ASN A 85 17.71 -8.94 -4.81
CA ASN A 85 18.35 -9.67 -5.90
C ASN A 85 18.37 -8.80 -7.16
N ASN A 86 19.48 -8.12 -7.40
CA ASN A 86 19.63 -7.21 -8.53
C ASN A 86 19.69 -7.93 -9.89
N GLN A 87 20.11 -9.21 -9.94
CA GLN A 87 20.10 -9.98 -11.19
C GLN A 87 18.67 -10.29 -11.67
N LYS A 88 17.72 -10.42 -10.75
CA LYS A 88 16.30 -10.64 -11.03
C LYS A 88 15.48 -9.36 -10.92
N GLU A 89 16.12 -8.23 -10.61
CA GLU A 89 15.44 -6.98 -10.29
C GLU A 89 14.32 -7.18 -9.25
N GLU A 90 14.60 -7.93 -8.19
CA GLU A 90 13.61 -8.32 -7.19
C GLU A 90 14.00 -7.88 -5.80
N LEU A 91 13.06 -7.23 -5.13
CA LEU A 91 13.13 -6.78 -3.75
C LEU A 91 11.99 -7.40 -2.94
N VAL A 92 12.24 -7.70 -1.67
CA VAL A 92 11.17 -8.11 -0.75
C VAL A 92 11.19 -7.22 0.47
N ILE A 93 10.03 -6.59 0.71
CA ILE A 93 9.79 -5.77 1.90
C ILE A 93 8.83 -6.49 2.85
N LYS A 94 9.14 -6.47 4.14
CA LYS A 94 8.31 -7.02 5.19
C LYS A 94 7.54 -5.89 5.86
N ILE A 95 6.22 -5.95 5.78
CA ILE A 95 5.32 -4.97 6.35
C ILE A 95 4.79 -5.48 7.67
N HIS A 96 4.93 -4.65 8.70
CA HIS A 96 4.43 -4.94 10.04
C HIS A 96 3.02 -4.38 10.20
N SER A 97 2.08 -5.23 10.58
CA SER A 97 0.74 -4.76 10.93
C SER A 97 0.76 -4.09 12.30
N SER A 98 0.31 -2.85 12.36
CA SER A 98 0.21 -2.09 13.62
C SER A 98 -1.07 -2.39 14.42
N SER A 99 -2.07 -3.05 13.80
CA SER A 99 -3.31 -3.40 14.47
C SER A 99 -3.11 -4.60 15.38
N LYS A 100 -3.08 -4.35 16.68
CA LYS A 100 -3.09 -5.37 17.75
C LYS A 100 -4.51 -5.58 18.28
N PRO A 101 -5.21 -6.63 17.90
CA PRO A 101 -6.02 -7.33 18.87
C PRO A 101 -5.08 -8.20 19.70
N LYS A 102 -5.17 -8.14 21.02
CA LYS A 102 -4.27 -8.83 21.98
C LYS A 102 -4.14 -10.35 21.76
N ASN A 103 -4.94 -10.97 20.91
CA ASN A 103 -5.05 -12.41 20.72
C ASN A 103 -4.74 -12.94 19.31
N LEU A 104 -4.32 -12.10 18.36
CA LEU A 104 -3.89 -12.58 17.05
C LEU A 104 -2.40 -12.37 16.86
N LYS A 105 -1.68 -13.44 16.52
CA LYS A 105 -0.28 -13.38 16.08
C LYS A 105 -0.14 -12.28 15.03
N ASN A 106 0.75 -11.31 15.26
CA ASN A 106 1.07 -10.26 14.30
C ASN A 106 1.37 -10.90 12.93
N LYS A 107 0.43 -10.82 12.01
CA LYS A 107 0.64 -11.31 10.65
C LYS A 107 1.42 -10.26 9.87
N ASN A 108 2.75 -10.34 10.00
CA ASN A 108 3.62 -9.66 9.06
C ASN A 108 3.37 -10.25 7.68
N PHE A 109 3.31 -9.44 6.67
CA PHE A 109 3.25 -9.93 5.30
C PHE A 109 4.43 -9.40 4.49
N LYS A 110 4.82 -10.16 3.48
CA LYS A 110 5.89 -9.78 2.56
C LYS A 110 5.29 -9.30 1.26
N LEU A 111 5.90 -8.27 0.69
CA LEU A 111 5.54 -7.72 -0.60
C LEU A 111 6.76 -7.82 -1.52
N VAL A 112 6.55 -8.41 -2.69
CA VAL A 112 7.56 -8.52 -3.74
C VAL A 112 7.45 -7.31 -4.65
N ILE A 113 8.59 -6.68 -4.96
CA ILE A 113 8.67 -5.45 -5.71
C ILE A 113 9.76 -5.64 -6.78
N LYS A 114 9.50 -5.16 -7.99
CA LYS A 114 10.50 -5.09 -9.06
C LYS A 114 11.34 -3.83 -8.89
N GLY A 115 12.66 -3.98 -8.92
CA GLY A 115 13.61 -2.88 -8.84
C GLY A 115 14.94 -3.32 -8.25
N GLU A 116 15.84 -2.37 -8.13
CA GLU A 116 17.21 -2.57 -7.64
C GLU A 116 17.47 -1.68 -6.43
N LEU A 117 18.12 -2.24 -5.43
CA LEU A 117 18.64 -1.52 -4.27
C LEU A 117 20.01 -2.12 -3.87
N SER A 118 20.78 -1.35 -3.11
CA SER A 118 22.01 -1.89 -2.53
C SER A 118 21.70 -3.00 -1.53
N ILE A 119 22.45 -4.10 -1.62
CA ILE A 119 22.39 -5.24 -0.68
C ILE A 119 22.69 -4.77 0.76
N GLU A 120 23.49 -3.71 0.92
CA GLU A 120 23.80 -3.13 2.23
C GLU A 120 22.59 -2.54 2.95
N LEU A 121 21.48 -2.31 2.24
CA LEU A 121 20.23 -1.81 2.82
C LEU A 121 19.35 -2.92 3.39
N ILE A 122 19.73 -4.18 3.27
CA ILE A 122 19.03 -5.29 3.92
C ILE A 122 19.01 -5.05 5.43
N ASN A 123 17.87 -5.33 6.07
CA ASN A 123 17.56 -5.03 7.47
C ASN A 123 17.40 -3.52 7.78
N SER A 124 17.27 -2.67 6.77
CA SER A 124 16.88 -1.27 6.96
C SER A 124 15.37 -1.10 6.85
N PHE A 125 14.84 -0.12 7.57
CA PHE A 125 13.47 0.32 7.41
C PHE A 125 13.43 1.41 6.34
N VAL A 126 12.68 1.15 5.28
CA VAL A 126 12.64 1.99 4.08
C VAL A 126 11.22 2.44 3.75
N SER A 127 11.12 3.59 3.11
CA SER A 127 9.93 4.09 2.43
C SER A 127 10.16 3.94 0.93
N LEU A 128 9.23 3.31 0.24
CA LEU A 128 9.31 3.05 -1.19
C LEU A 128 8.13 3.70 -1.90
N ASP A 129 8.44 4.43 -2.96
CA ASP A 129 7.47 4.93 -3.92
C ASP A 129 7.41 3.96 -5.08
N LEU A 130 6.22 3.43 -5.32
CA LEU A 130 6.00 2.34 -6.26
C LEU A 130 4.93 2.73 -7.27
N ILE A 131 5.04 2.19 -8.48
CA ILE A 131 3.98 2.21 -9.47
C ILE A 131 3.56 0.79 -9.80
N ARG A 132 2.27 0.60 -9.99
CA ARG A 132 1.76 -0.67 -10.50
C ARG A 132 2.02 -0.77 -12.00
N ASP A 133 2.69 -1.85 -12.38
CA ASP A 133 2.94 -2.24 -13.77
C ASP A 133 2.37 -3.65 -13.98
N GLY A 134 1.19 -3.73 -14.60
CA GLY A 134 0.46 -4.96 -14.79
C GLY A 134 0.17 -5.69 -13.47
N ASN A 135 0.79 -6.83 -13.26
CA ASN A 135 0.65 -7.68 -12.07
C ASN A 135 1.80 -7.52 -11.06
N SER A 136 2.62 -6.50 -11.20
CA SER A 136 3.74 -6.23 -10.32
C SER A 136 3.75 -4.79 -9.83
N LEU A 137 4.51 -4.54 -8.77
CA LEU A 137 4.88 -3.22 -8.30
C LEU A 137 6.31 -2.94 -8.71
N LYS A 138 6.57 -1.78 -9.29
CA LYS A 138 7.88 -1.32 -9.72
C LYS A 138 8.35 -0.17 -8.85
N LEU A 139 9.60 -0.23 -8.40
CA LEU A 139 10.24 0.82 -7.62
C LEU A 139 10.47 2.06 -8.50
N ILE A 140 10.06 3.24 -8.01
CA ILE A 140 10.32 4.53 -8.63
C ILE A 140 11.38 5.29 -7.83
N ASN A 141 11.19 5.31 -6.51
CA ASN A 141 12.04 6.05 -5.59
C ASN A 141 12.07 5.37 -4.23
N TYR A 142 13.09 5.67 -3.42
CA TYR A 142 13.18 5.16 -2.05
C TYR A 142 13.85 6.15 -1.11
N GLU A 143 13.52 6.00 0.16
CA GLU A 143 14.16 6.72 1.27
C GLU A 143 14.50 5.72 2.39
N VAL A 144 15.71 5.80 2.92
CA VAL A 144 16.12 5.02 4.08
C VAL A 144 15.74 5.75 5.35
N ILE A 145 14.70 5.27 6.03
CA ILE A 145 14.21 5.88 7.27
C ILE A 145 15.11 5.51 8.44
N LYS A 146 15.53 4.23 8.51
CA LYS A 146 16.39 3.74 9.57
C LYS A 146 17.26 2.58 9.09
N LYS A 147 18.58 2.72 9.18
CA LYS A 147 19.52 1.61 8.94
C LYS A 147 19.50 0.61 10.11
N ASN A 148 19.81 -0.66 9.81
CA ASN A 148 19.89 -1.76 10.79
C ASN A 148 18.63 -1.85 11.68
N TYR A 149 17.46 -1.87 11.04
CA TYR A 149 16.18 -2.03 11.68
C TYR A 149 15.96 -3.51 12.05
N LEU A 150 16.57 -3.95 13.15
CA LEU A 150 16.30 -5.27 13.70
C LEU A 150 14.97 -5.19 14.45
N THR A 151 13.96 -5.90 13.96
CA THR A 151 12.74 -6.12 14.75
C THR A 151 13.15 -6.82 16.05
N LYS A 152 12.78 -6.25 17.20
CA LYS A 152 13.06 -6.78 18.57
C LYS A 152 12.46 -8.18 18.85
N THR A 153 12.29 -9.03 17.85
CA THR A 153 11.65 -10.34 17.96
C THR A 153 12.65 -11.49 18.10
N LYS A 154 13.98 -11.20 18.17
CA LYS A 154 15.00 -12.23 18.38
C LYS A 154 15.90 -11.91 19.57
N MET A 155 15.32 -11.66 20.73
CA MET A 155 16.01 -11.79 22.01
C MET A 155 15.07 -12.50 22.99
N LYS A 156 14.89 -13.79 22.78
CA LYS A 156 14.54 -14.77 23.82
C LYS A 156 15.31 -16.04 23.47
N SER A 157 16.55 -16.08 23.86
CA SER A 157 17.23 -17.35 24.20
C SER A 157 16.68 -17.85 25.49
#